data_e682562fca91ef8c933933f6d08aa00c
#
_entry.id   e682562fca91ef8c933933f6d08aa00c
#
_cell.length_a   1.000
_cell.length_b   1.000
_cell.length_c   1.000
_cell.angle_alpha   90.00
_cell.angle_beta   90.00
_cell.angle_gamma   90.00
#
_symmetry.space_group_name_H-M   'P 1'
#
loop_
_entity.id
_entity.type
_entity.pdbx_description
1 polymer ?
#
loop_
_entity_poly.entity_id
_entity_poly.type
_entity_poly.pdbx_seq_one_letter_code
_entity_poly.pdbx_strand_id
1 'polypeptide(L)'
;MADFALFKHLEKPTLLRVYILLEDGSKERLEAVARIIAEPYLELKFRPDELPPGVVRPGSKLLLSLDTRVGTVSMYAHVDDVTSARVLRVLGMESFSFAQQREYFRVNVPVKVAYQRLRPGSDNKPEPVVVETINISGSGVLLDCDRPLDMSELYEVTFYLPEQMPQKCTSQVVRVHEKLRGGFEVALHYISIEPEVRDALISFCLAEQRRALRTKVQIADFN
;
A
#
# COMPACT_ATOMS: atom_id res chain seq x y z
N MET A 1 20.50 -20.12 11.40
CA MET A 1 19.34 -19.99 12.32
C MET A 1 18.41 -18.99 11.67
N ALA A 2 17.16 -19.36 11.40
CA ALA A 2 16.21 -18.44 10.80
C ALA A 2 16.05 -17.24 11.71
N ASP A 3 16.17 -16.01 11.17
CA ASP A 3 15.94 -14.80 11.93
C ASP A 3 14.45 -14.48 11.95
N PHE A 4 13.84 -14.52 13.11
CA PHE A 4 12.43 -14.21 13.33
C PHE A 4 12.23 -12.75 13.79
N ALA A 5 12.97 -11.81 13.19
CA ALA A 5 12.93 -10.41 13.59
C ALA A 5 11.51 -9.80 13.57
N LEU A 6 10.61 -10.29 12.71
CA LEU A 6 9.22 -9.81 12.68
C LEU A 6 8.49 -10.11 14.00
N PHE A 7 8.74 -11.27 14.64
CA PHE A 7 8.07 -11.65 15.89
C PHE A 7 8.33 -10.66 17.03
N LYS A 8 9.52 -10.07 17.09
CA LYS A 8 9.87 -9.05 18.09
C LYS A 8 8.95 -7.80 18.04
N HIS A 9 8.26 -7.59 16.93
CA HIS A 9 7.34 -6.47 16.73
C HIS A 9 5.86 -6.86 16.91
N LEU A 10 5.57 -8.14 17.22
CA LEU A 10 4.22 -8.69 17.33
C LEU A 10 3.84 -9.06 18.78
N GLU A 11 4.44 -8.42 19.77
CA GLU A 11 4.10 -8.60 21.21
C GLU A 11 2.61 -8.34 21.49
N LYS A 12 2.00 -7.50 20.67
CA LYS A 12 0.55 -7.19 20.68
C LYS A 12 -0.03 -7.43 19.28
N PRO A 13 -1.35 -7.68 19.16
CA PRO A 13 -2.01 -7.76 17.87
C PRO A 13 -1.68 -6.53 17.01
N THR A 14 -1.04 -6.76 15.87
CA THR A 14 -0.47 -5.70 15.04
C THR A 14 -0.98 -5.81 13.61
N LEU A 15 -1.42 -4.69 13.04
CA LEU A 15 -1.81 -4.61 11.63
C LEU A 15 -0.57 -4.68 10.75
N LEU A 16 -0.55 -5.62 9.80
CA LEU A 16 0.51 -5.74 8.81
C LEU A 16 -0.05 -5.98 7.40
N ARG A 17 0.80 -5.76 6.41
CA ARG A 17 0.50 -6.07 5.02
C ARG A 17 0.80 -7.53 4.75
N VAL A 18 -0.13 -8.19 4.09
CA VAL A 18 -0.03 -9.57 3.66
C VAL A 18 -0.03 -9.58 2.13
N TYR A 19 1.02 -10.11 1.53
CA TYR A 19 1.07 -10.34 0.09
C TYR A 19 0.88 -11.83 -0.15
N ILE A 20 -0.20 -12.19 -0.85
CA ILE A 20 -0.45 -13.53 -1.34
C ILE A 20 0.37 -13.69 -2.62
N LEU A 21 1.26 -14.66 -2.66
CA LEU A 21 2.08 -14.96 -3.84
C LEU A 21 1.34 -15.96 -4.71
N LEU A 22 0.88 -15.52 -5.89
CA LEU A 22 0.11 -16.34 -6.82
C LEU A 22 1.04 -17.18 -7.72
N GLU A 23 0.51 -18.23 -8.31
CA GLU A 23 1.28 -19.17 -9.15
C GLU A 23 1.82 -18.51 -10.44
N ASP A 24 1.15 -17.49 -10.95
CA ASP A 24 1.57 -16.67 -12.09
C ASP A 24 2.67 -15.64 -11.77
N GLY A 25 3.15 -15.61 -10.51
CA GLY A 25 4.15 -14.66 -10.02
C GLY A 25 3.59 -13.31 -9.60
N SER A 26 2.31 -13.06 -9.76
CA SER A 26 1.66 -11.86 -9.27
C SER A 26 1.50 -11.89 -7.74
N LYS A 27 1.20 -10.73 -7.15
CA LYS A 27 1.05 -10.57 -5.69
C LYS A 27 -0.22 -9.80 -5.40
N GLU A 28 -1.11 -10.41 -4.64
CA GLU A 28 -2.26 -9.69 -4.10
C GLU A 28 -1.92 -9.11 -2.73
N ARG A 29 -2.23 -7.84 -2.53
CA ARG A 29 -1.95 -7.12 -1.29
C ARG A 29 -3.21 -6.97 -0.46
N LEU A 30 -3.18 -7.49 0.75
CA LEU A 30 -4.23 -7.37 1.77
C LEU A 30 -3.65 -6.81 3.07
N GLU A 31 -4.53 -6.48 4.02
CA GLU A 31 -4.15 -6.11 5.39
C GLU A 31 -4.77 -7.08 6.38
N ALA A 32 -3.99 -7.50 7.37
CA ALA A 32 -4.48 -8.37 8.44
C ALA A 32 -3.91 -7.96 9.79
N VAL A 33 -4.68 -8.21 10.85
CA VAL A 33 -4.17 -8.16 12.20
C VAL A 33 -3.49 -9.49 12.50
N ALA A 34 -2.18 -9.44 12.77
CA ALA A 34 -1.39 -10.60 13.15
C ALA A 34 -1.22 -10.67 14.66
N ARG A 35 -1.28 -11.88 15.21
CA ARG A 35 -0.86 -12.20 16.58
C ARG A 35 -0.04 -13.49 16.60
N ILE A 36 0.88 -13.59 17.54
CA ILE A 36 1.63 -14.82 17.80
C ILE A 36 0.70 -15.81 18.51
N ILE A 37 0.63 -17.05 18.01
CA ILE A 37 0.00 -18.17 18.74
C ILE A 37 1.06 -18.87 19.58
N ALA A 38 2.10 -19.36 18.90
CA ALA A 38 3.31 -19.94 19.46
C ALA A 38 4.34 -19.94 18.34
N GLU A 39 5.55 -19.39 18.58
CA GLU A 39 6.59 -19.36 17.55
C GLU A 39 6.86 -20.77 17.00
N PRO A 40 6.90 -20.96 15.66
CA PRO A 40 6.85 -19.94 14.61
C PRO A 40 5.46 -19.67 14.00
N TYR A 41 4.37 -19.95 14.73
CA TYR A 41 3.00 -19.82 14.21
C TYR A 41 2.37 -18.47 14.54
N LEU A 42 1.71 -17.89 13.53
CA LEU A 42 0.92 -16.66 13.62
C LEU A 42 -0.52 -16.92 13.23
N GLU A 43 -1.44 -16.18 13.83
CA GLU A 43 -2.80 -16.01 13.35
C GLU A 43 -2.92 -14.68 12.61
N LEU A 44 -3.45 -14.72 11.41
CA LEU A 44 -3.77 -13.54 10.58
C LEU A 44 -5.29 -13.41 10.51
N LYS A 45 -5.83 -12.28 10.97
CA LYS A 45 -7.26 -11.97 10.91
C LYS A 45 -7.52 -10.83 9.94
N PHE A 46 -8.24 -11.12 8.87
CA PHE A 46 -8.65 -10.18 7.84
C PHE A 46 -9.99 -9.51 8.17
N ARG A 47 -10.28 -8.39 7.54
CA ARG A 47 -11.61 -7.78 7.57
C ARG A 47 -12.63 -8.71 6.88
N PRO A 48 -13.94 -8.55 7.18
CA PRO A 48 -14.97 -9.28 6.45
C PRO A 48 -14.82 -9.08 4.94
N ASP A 49 -14.97 -10.17 4.18
CA ASP A 49 -14.94 -10.22 2.70
C ASP A 49 -13.62 -9.72 2.04
N GLU A 50 -12.56 -9.46 2.82
CA GLU A 50 -11.27 -9.03 2.28
C GLU A 50 -10.47 -10.20 1.70
N LEU A 51 -10.52 -11.40 2.33
CA LEU A 51 -9.83 -12.58 1.84
C LEU A 51 -10.65 -13.25 0.73
N PRO A 52 -10.17 -13.29 -0.54
CA PRO A 52 -10.93 -13.89 -1.64
C PRO A 52 -11.11 -15.39 -1.42
N PRO A 53 -12.35 -15.92 -1.54
CA PRO A 53 -12.61 -17.35 -1.39
C PRO A 53 -11.81 -18.19 -2.39
N GLY A 54 -11.17 -19.27 -1.92
CA GLY A 54 -10.46 -20.22 -2.77
C GLY A 54 -9.09 -19.79 -3.30
N VAL A 55 -8.69 -18.53 -3.09
CA VAL A 55 -7.37 -18.01 -3.50
C VAL A 55 -6.27 -18.51 -2.57
N VAL A 56 -6.59 -18.72 -1.30
CA VAL A 56 -5.65 -19.16 -0.27
C VAL A 56 -6.03 -20.56 0.20
N ARG A 57 -5.06 -21.46 0.22
CA ARG A 57 -5.18 -22.84 0.69
C ARG A 57 -3.96 -23.23 1.55
N PRO A 58 -4.01 -24.26 2.37
CA PRO A 58 -2.82 -24.77 3.04
C PRO A 58 -1.66 -24.96 2.05
N GLY A 59 -0.46 -24.50 2.43
CA GLY A 59 0.72 -24.47 1.58
C GLY A 59 0.89 -23.21 0.73
N SER A 60 -0.12 -22.32 0.62
CA SER A 60 0.04 -21.04 -0.08
C SER A 60 1.15 -20.21 0.54
N LYS A 61 1.96 -19.56 -0.32
CA LYS A 61 3.08 -18.70 0.09
C LYS A 61 2.60 -17.29 0.33
N LEU A 62 3.03 -16.73 1.44
CA LEU A 62 2.73 -15.35 1.84
C LEU A 62 4.03 -14.59 2.09
N LEU A 63 3.97 -13.28 1.88
CA LEU A 63 4.97 -12.34 2.38
C LEU A 63 4.27 -11.39 3.35
N LEU A 64 4.65 -11.46 4.61
CA LEU A 64 4.18 -10.56 5.68
C LEU A 64 5.13 -9.36 5.77
N SER A 65 4.60 -8.14 5.91
CA SER A 65 5.44 -6.94 5.98
C SER A 65 4.89 -5.94 6.98
N LEU A 66 5.76 -5.45 7.84
CA LEU A 66 5.48 -4.45 8.85
C LEU A 66 6.42 -3.26 8.69
N ASP A 67 5.86 -2.05 8.56
CA ASP A 67 6.67 -0.83 8.61
C ASP A 67 6.96 -0.48 10.08
N THR A 68 8.23 -0.35 10.40
CA THR A 68 8.74 0.09 11.69
C THR A 68 9.33 1.50 11.57
N ARG A 69 9.76 2.08 12.68
CA ARG A 69 10.42 3.40 12.67
C ARG A 69 11.76 3.42 11.92
N VAL A 70 12.40 2.27 11.82
CA VAL A 70 13.75 2.14 11.23
C VAL A 70 13.75 1.49 9.85
N GLY A 71 12.61 1.04 9.35
CA GLY A 71 12.48 0.40 8.05
C GLY A 71 11.33 -0.58 7.99
N THR A 72 11.31 -1.40 6.96
CA THR A 72 10.31 -2.47 6.78
C THR A 72 10.92 -3.79 7.21
N VAL A 73 10.25 -4.49 8.11
CA VAL A 73 10.57 -5.89 8.45
C VAL A 73 9.58 -6.77 7.69
N SER A 74 10.08 -7.76 6.99
CA SER A 74 9.28 -8.70 6.22
C SER A 74 9.63 -10.14 6.60
N MET A 75 8.67 -11.05 6.39
CA MET A 75 8.81 -12.47 6.66
C MET A 75 8.08 -13.27 5.60
N TYR A 76 8.74 -14.26 5.03
CA TYR A 76 8.06 -15.30 4.28
C TYR A 76 7.29 -16.21 5.23
N ALA A 77 6.09 -16.61 4.83
CA ALA A 77 5.26 -17.53 5.59
C ALA A 77 4.51 -18.48 4.64
N HIS A 78 4.11 -19.64 5.18
CA HIS A 78 3.21 -20.55 4.49
C HIS A 78 1.90 -20.63 5.27
N VAL A 79 0.80 -20.72 4.56
CA VAL A 79 -0.50 -21.02 5.17
C VAL A 79 -0.45 -22.45 5.69
N ASP A 80 -0.59 -22.61 6.99
CA ASP A 80 -0.70 -23.91 7.65
C ASP A 80 -2.15 -24.39 7.64
N ASP A 81 -3.09 -23.49 7.98
CA ASP A 81 -4.51 -23.81 8.00
C ASP A 81 -5.38 -22.59 7.66
N VAL A 82 -6.52 -22.83 7.02
CA VAL A 82 -7.58 -21.83 6.77
C VAL A 82 -8.68 -22.05 7.81
N THR A 83 -8.51 -21.43 8.99
CA THR A 83 -9.37 -21.65 10.16
C THR A 83 -10.80 -21.13 9.93
N SER A 84 -10.96 -20.07 9.15
CA SER A 84 -12.28 -19.54 8.74
C SER A 84 -12.16 -18.67 7.48
N ALA A 85 -13.29 -18.18 6.96
CA ALA A 85 -13.31 -17.28 5.80
C ALA A 85 -12.45 -16.01 5.94
N ARG A 86 -11.98 -15.67 7.14
CA ARG A 86 -11.16 -14.49 7.41
C ARG A 86 -10.00 -14.71 8.38
N VAL A 87 -9.71 -15.95 8.73
CA VAL A 87 -8.64 -16.27 9.68
C VAL A 87 -7.75 -17.36 9.12
N LEU A 88 -6.47 -17.04 8.99
CA LEU A 88 -5.43 -17.98 8.57
C LEU A 88 -4.50 -18.26 9.75
N ARG A 89 -4.11 -19.53 9.93
CA ARG A 89 -2.93 -19.90 10.69
C ARG A 89 -1.77 -20.06 9.72
N VAL A 90 -0.67 -19.38 10.00
CA VAL A 90 0.50 -19.37 9.14
C VAL A 90 1.76 -19.77 9.89
N LEU A 91 2.64 -20.49 9.20
CA LEU A 91 3.98 -20.85 9.66
C LEU A 91 4.96 -19.79 9.15
N GLY A 92 5.54 -19.00 10.07
CA GLY A 92 6.62 -18.07 9.75
C GLY A 92 7.90 -18.82 9.39
N MET A 93 8.55 -18.35 8.31
CA MET A 93 9.80 -18.93 7.80
C MET A 93 10.97 -18.00 8.16
N GLU A 94 11.51 -17.29 7.21
CA GLU A 94 12.65 -16.41 7.36
C GLU A 94 12.22 -14.95 7.35
N SER A 95 12.76 -14.16 8.29
CA SER A 95 12.58 -12.72 8.33
C SER A 95 13.78 -12.00 7.75
N PHE A 96 13.51 -10.87 7.11
CA PHE A 96 14.53 -9.95 6.62
C PHE A 96 14.07 -8.51 6.82
N SER A 97 15.00 -7.61 7.00
CA SER A 97 14.73 -6.19 7.18
C SER A 97 15.37 -5.38 6.07
N PHE A 98 14.64 -4.38 5.61
CA PHE A 98 15.15 -3.38 4.69
C PHE A 98 15.24 -2.04 5.41
N ALA A 99 16.39 -1.41 5.35
CA ALA A 99 16.54 -0.03 5.80
C ALA A 99 15.55 0.86 5.05
N GLN A 100 15.09 1.94 5.71
CA GLN A 100 14.20 2.90 5.08
C GLN A 100 14.92 3.59 3.91
N GLN A 101 14.61 3.17 2.69
CA GLN A 101 15.15 3.76 1.45
C GLN A 101 14.26 4.87 0.89
N ARG A 102 13.09 5.11 1.50
CA ARG A 102 12.16 6.11 1.01
C ARG A 102 12.50 7.46 1.61
N GLU A 103 12.78 8.40 0.75
CA GLU A 103 13.01 9.80 1.13
C GLU A 103 11.75 10.43 1.74
N TYR A 104 10.57 10.10 1.19
CA TYR A 104 9.30 10.66 1.62
C TYR A 104 8.39 9.60 2.25
N PHE A 105 7.73 10.00 3.31
CA PHE A 105 6.71 9.17 3.95
C PHE A 105 5.47 9.02 3.04
N ARG A 106 4.83 7.85 3.08
CA ARG A 106 3.59 7.55 2.35
C ARG A 106 2.43 7.40 3.30
N VAL A 107 1.29 8.01 2.97
CA VAL A 107 0.04 7.83 3.71
C VAL A 107 -0.98 7.10 2.85
N ASN A 108 -1.65 6.12 3.44
CA ASN A 108 -2.77 5.43 2.80
C ASN A 108 -4.02 6.27 3.09
N VAL A 109 -4.42 7.05 2.12
CA VAL A 109 -5.58 7.95 2.23
C VAL A 109 -6.21 8.11 0.85
N PRO A 110 -7.54 7.99 0.72
CA PRO A 110 -8.23 8.32 -0.51
C PRO A 110 -8.24 9.85 -0.69
N VAL A 111 -7.56 10.32 -1.73
CA VAL A 111 -7.58 11.72 -2.19
C VAL A 111 -8.07 11.71 -3.63
N LYS A 112 -8.97 12.61 -3.95
CA LYS A 112 -9.44 12.81 -5.32
C LYS A 112 -8.31 13.36 -6.16
N VAL A 113 -8.03 12.71 -7.29
CA VAL A 113 -6.98 13.06 -8.23
C VAL A 113 -7.54 13.00 -9.64
N ALA A 114 -7.17 13.98 -10.48
CA ALA A 114 -7.40 13.88 -11.91
C ALA A 114 -6.07 13.67 -12.63
N TYR A 115 -6.05 12.78 -13.61
CA TYR A 115 -4.90 12.62 -14.49
C TYR A 115 -5.29 12.77 -15.95
N GLN A 116 -4.39 13.31 -16.75
CA GLN A 116 -4.52 13.38 -18.20
C GLN A 116 -3.19 13.09 -18.87
N ARG A 117 -3.23 12.36 -19.99
CA ARG A 117 -2.03 12.08 -20.78
C ARG A 117 -1.50 13.37 -21.41
N LEU A 118 -0.20 13.61 -21.28
CA LEU A 118 0.48 14.70 -21.95
C LEU A 118 0.80 14.30 -23.38
N ARG A 119 0.38 15.16 -24.34
CA ARG A 119 0.71 15.00 -25.76
C ARG A 119 1.50 16.23 -26.20
N PRO A 120 2.84 16.15 -26.32
CA PRO A 120 3.63 17.26 -26.82
C PRO A 120 3.16 17.69 -28.23
N GLY A 121 2.95 18.99 -28.42
CA GLY A 121 2.59 19.55 -29.74
C GLY A 121 1.13 19.36 -30.17
N SER A 122 0.24 18.88 -29.31
CA SER A 122 -1.19 18.76 -29.61
C SER A 122 -2.01 19.72 -28.77
N ASP A 123 -2.81 20.58 -29.41
CA ASP A 123 -3.79 21.44 -28.71
C ASP A 123 -4.98 20.64 -28.17
N ASN A 124 -5.17 19.42 -28.64
CA ASN A 124 -6.26 18.54 -28.21
C ASN A 124 -5.84 17.75 -26.97
N LYS A 125 -6.02 18.34 -25.79
CA LYS A 125 -5.80 17.64 -24.51
C LYS A 125 -6.96 16.67 -24.28
N PRO A 126 -6.66 15.39 -23.96
CA PRO A 126 -7.70 14.45 -23.57
C PRO A 126 -8.41 14.94 -22.28
N GLU A 127 -9.66 14.56 -22.12
CA GLU A 127 -10.39 14.88 -20.88
C GLU A 127 -9.68 14.23 -19.66
N PRO A 128 -9.58 14.97 -18.53
CA PRO A 128 -9.01 14.43 -17.32
C PRO A 128 -9.88 13.30 -16.77
N VAL A 129 -9.24 12.20 -16.39
CA VAL A 129 -9.89 11.08 -15.70
C VAL A 129 -9.73 11.28 -14.20
N VAL A 130 -10.85 11.22 -13.47
CA VAL A 130 -10.87 11.42 -12.02
C VAL A 130 -10.89 10.06 -11.32
N VAL A 131 -9.97 9.86 -10.38
CA VAL A 131 -9.81 8.64 -9.58
C VAL A 131 -9.47 8.98 -8.14
N GLU A 132 -9.38 7.97 -7.27
CA GLU A 132 -8.90 8.12 -5.90
C GLU A 132 -7.50 7.52 -5.73
N THR A 133 -6.78 8.05 -4.77
CA THR A 133 -5.47 7.50 -4.40
C THR A 133 -5.64 6.32 -3.45
N ILE A 134 -4.77 5.33 -3.59
CA ILE A 134 -4.54 4.29 -2.56
C ILE A 134 -3.54 4.82 -1.53
N ASN A 135 -2.47 5.48 -2.01
CA ASN A 135 -1.53 6.21 -1.16
C ASN A 135 -0.86 7.35 -1.91
N ILE A 136 -0.30 8.29 -1.14
CA ILE A 136 0.37 9.48 -1.66
C ILE A 136 1.62 9.80 -0.83
N SER A 137 2.62 10.44 -1.46
CA SER A 137 3.87 10.90 -0.85
C SER A 137 4.42 12.15 -1.53
N GLY A 138 5.56 12.68 -1.06
CA GLY A 138 6.26 13.81 -1.71
C GLY A 138 6.95 13.47 -3.03
N SER A 139 7.02 12.18 -3.45
CA SER A 139 7.69 11.76 -4.69
C SER A 139 6.81 10.97 -5.65
N GLY A 140 5.59 10.59 -5.24
CA GLY A 140 4.73 9.79 -6.09
C GLY A 140 3.39 9.44 -5.45
N VAL A 141 2.51 8.86 -6.25
CA VAL A 141 1.15 8.47 -5.88
C VAL A 141 0.83 7.09 -6.43
N LEU A 142 0.04 6.34 -5.69
CA LEU A 142 -0.57 5.10 -6.13
C LEU A 142 -2.06 5.34 -6.33
N LEU A 143 -2.53 5.13 -7.55
CA LEU A 143 -3.91 5.37 -7.97
C LEU A 143 -4.69 4.05 -8.05
N ASP A 144 -5.98 4.11 -7.75
CA ASP A 144 -6.95 3.07 -8.06
C ASP A 144 -7.60 3.41 -9.41
N CYS A 145 -7.34 2.59 -10.45
CA CYS A 145 -7.77 2.85 -11.81
C CYS A 145 -8.59 1.69 -12.37
N ASP A 146 -9.60 2.00 -13.19
CA ASP A 146 -10.37 0.99 -13.94
C ASP A 146 -9.61 0.43 -15.15
N ARG A 147 -8.59 1.16 -15.63
CA ARG A 147 -7.78 0.82 -16.81
C ARG A 147 -6.30 1.01 -16.53
N PRO A 148 -5.43 0.20 -17.16
CA PRO A 148 -3.99 0.39 -17.05
C PRO A 148 -3.58 1.69 -17.74
N LEU A 149 -2.54 2.34 -17.23
CA LEU A 149 -1.88 3.48 -17.86
C LEU A 149 -0.61 3.03 -18.57
N ASP A 150 -0.29 3.69 -19.67
CA ASP A 150 0.89 3.39 -20.48
C ASP A 150 2.16 3.89 -19.76
N MET A 151 3.11 2.98 -19.54
CA MET A 151 4.38 3.29 -18.87
C MET A 151 5.33 4.16 -19.72
N SER A 152 5.13 4.21 -21.03
CA SER A 152 5.94 5.03 -21.95
C SER A 152 5.49 6.49 -22.01
N GLU A 153 4.35 6.81 -21.41
CA GLU A 153 3.71 8.12 -21.53
C GLU A 153 3.86 8.95 -20.24
N LEU A 154 3.76 10.26 -20.43
CA LEU A 154 3.73 11.23 -19.35
C LEU A 154 2.30 11.68 -19.06
N TYR A 155 2.04 11.94 -17.79
CA TYR A 155 0.73 12.34 -17.29
C TYR A 155 0.83 13.61 -16.46
N GLU A 156 -0.04 14.59 -16.74
CA GLU A 156 -0.32 15.68 -15.82
C GLU A 156 -1.26 15.11 -14.73
N VAL A 157 -0.87 15.26 -13.48
CA VAL A 157 -1.65 14.82 -12.32
C VAL A 157 -2.06 16.03 -11.51
N THR A 158 -3.35 16.15 -11.23
CA THR A 158 -3.93 17.23 -10.43
C THR A 158 -4.48 16.66 -9.14
N PHE A 159 -4.00 17.12 -8.00
CA PHE A 159 -4.43 16.71 -6.65
C PHE A 159 -5.45 17.71 -6.11
N TYR A 160 -6.56 17.21 -5.58
CA TYR A 160 -7.59 18.00 -4.88
C TYR A 160 -7.45 17.77 -3.39
N LEU A 161 -6.44 18.45 -2.78
CA LEU A 161 -6.22 18.37 -1.35
C LEU A 161 -7.28 19.20 -0.59
N PRO A 162 -7.70 18.78 0.63
CA PRO A 162 -8.65 19.55 1.44
C PRO A 162 -8.13 20.96 1.71
N GLU A 163 -9.00 21.94 1.60
CA GLU A 163 -8.74 23.38 1.94
C GLU A 163 -7.57 24.01 1.15
N GLN A 164 -7.19 23.42 0.01
CA GLN A 164 -6.12 23.93 -0.84
C GLN A 164 -6.58 24.08 -2.29
N MET A 165 -5.93 24.97 -3.03
CA MET A 165 -6.08 25.04 -4.48
C MET A 165 -5.56 23.76 -5.13
N PRO A 166 -6.12 23.32 -6.28
CA PRO A 166 -5.64 22.15 -6.99
C PRO A 166 -4.15 22.23 -7.29
N GLN A 167 -3.40 21.19 -6.91
CA GLN A 167 -1.96 21.08 -7.09
C GLN A 167 -1.67 20.22 -8.31
N LYS A 168 -0.70 20.61 -9.15
CA LYS A 168 -0.38 19.90 -10.39
C LYS A 168 1.08 19.49 -10.46
N CYS A 169 1.33 18.34 -11.06
CA CYS A 169 2.69 17.92 -11.41
C CYS A 169 2.70 17.03 -12.67
N THR A 170 3.87 16.90 -13.29
CA THR A 170 4.10 15.92 -14.36
C THR A 170 4.65 14.63 -13.76
N SER A 171 4.08 13.51 -14.18
CA SER A 171 4.37 12.19 -13.62
C SER A 171 4.58 11.16 -14.70
N GLN A 172 5.34 10.11 -14.37
CA GLN A 172 5.53 8.92 -15.19
C GLN A 172 5.04 7.68 -14.45
N VAL A 173 4.43 6.76 -15.20
CA VAL A 173 4.04 5.45 -14.66
C VAL A 173 5.30 4.62 -14.40
N VAL A 174 5.46 4.15 -13.17
CA VAL A 174 6.59 3.30 -12.78
C VAL A 174 6.17 1.86 -12.49
N ARG A 175 4.89 1.62 -12.30
CA ARG A 175 4.32 0.28 -12.11
C ARG A 175 2.83 0.28 -12.39
N VAL A 176 2.38 -0.79 -13.05
CA VAL A 176 0.96 -1.15 -13.19
C VAL A 176 0.79 -2.56 -12.61
N HIS A 177 -0.23 -2.74 -11.78
CA HIS A 177 -0.58 -4.03 -11.19
C HIS A 177 -2.08 -4.27 -11.34
N GLU A 178 -2.46 -5.37 -11.96
CA GLU A 178 -3.85 -5.79 -12.08
C GLU A 178 -4.33 -6.43 -10.77
N LYS A 179 -5.51 -6.00 -10.28
CA LYS A 179 -6.10 -6.52 -9.04
C LYS A 179 -6.93 -7.77 -9.33
N LEU A 180 -6.93 -8.76 -8.46
CA LEU A 180 -7.71 -10.00 -8.58
C LEU A 180 -9.23 -9.76 -8.73
N ARG A 181 -9.72 -8.66 -8.18
CA ARG A 181 -11.15 -8.27 -8.23
C ARG A 181 -11.47 -7.32 -9.38
N GLY A 182 -10.55 -7.17 -10.32
CA GLY A 182 -10.62 -6.22 -11.43
C GLY A 182 -10.09 -4.83 -11.09
N GLY A 183 -9.77 -4.06 -12.12
CA GLY A 183 -9.11 -2.76 -12.00
C GLY A 183 -7.60 -2.86 -11.79
N PHE A 184 -6.94 -1.73 -11.64
CA PHE A 184 -5.49 -1.62 -11.63
C PHE A 184 -5.00 -0.69 -10.52
N GLU A 185 -3.90 -1.09 -9.87
CA GLU A 185 -3.08 -0.20 -9.07
C GLU A 185 -2.00 0.40 -9.97
N VAL A 186 -2.01 1.71 -10.15
CA VAL A 186 -1.04 2.42 -10.99
C VAL A 186 -0.18 3.31 -10.13
N ALA A 187 1.12 3.03 -10.08
CA ALA A 187 2.09 3.86 -9.38
C ALA A 187 2.70 4.90 -10.33
N LEU A 188 2.58 6.17 -9.95
CA LEU A 188 3.15 7.31 -10.65
C LEU A 188 4.27 7.93 -9.82
N HIS A 189 5.39 8.24 -10.47
CA HIS A 189 6.51 9.02 -9.93
C HIS A 189 6.47 10.44 -10.48
N TYR A 190 6.64 11.44 -9.62
CA TYR A 190 6.69 12.84 -10.05
C TYR A 190 8.05 13.15 -10.65
N ILE A 191 8.08 13.46 -11.96
CA ILE A 191 9.30 13.82 -12.68
C ILE A 191 9.51 15.32 -12.78
N SER A 192 8.41 16.10 -12.77
CA SER A 192 8.46 17.56 -12.69
C SER A 192 7.37 18.04 -11.73
N ILE A 193 7.78 18.63 -10.63
CA ILE A 193 6.91 19.14 -9.57
C ILE A 193 7.54 20.42 -8.99
N GLU A 194 6.75 21.48 -8.91
CA GLU A 194 7.16 22.71 -8.28
C GLU A 194 7.42 22.51 -6.78
N PRO A 195 8.43 23.17 -6.18
CA PRO A 195 8.76 23.00 -4.76
C PRO A 195 7.57 23.22 -3.84
N GLU A 196 6.76 24.26 -4.10
CA GLU A 196 5.57 24.61 -3.31
C GLU A 196 4.50 23.52 -3.34
N VAL A 197 4.33 22.88 -4.51
CA VAL A 197 3.42 21.74 -4.69
C VAL A 197 3.92 20.53 -3.91
N ARG A 198 5.22 20.27 -3.98
CA ARG A 198 5.84 19.17 -3.22
C ARG A 198 5.69 19.37 -1.72
N ASP A 199 5.95 20.58 -1.23
CA ASP A 199 5.81 20.94 0.18
C ASP A 199 4.36 20.83 0.66
N ALA A 200 3.38 21.19 -0.17
CA ALA A 200 1.98 20.99 0.11
C ALA A 200 1.62 19.51 0.27
N LEU A 201 2.12 18.64 -0.63
CA LEU A 201 1.92 17.19 -0.56
C LEU A 201 2.58 16.57 0.69
N ILE A 202 3.81 16.98 1.02
CA ILE A 202 4.53 16.52 2.22
C ILE A 202 3.78 16.93 3.47
N SER A 203 3.35 18.20 3.55
CA SER A 203 2.59 18.74 4.69
C SER A 203 1.28 18.02 4.89
N PHE A 204 0.56 17.72 3.81
CA PHE A 204 -0.65 16.91 3.82
C PHE A 204 -0.36 15.50 4.36
N CYS A 205 0.67 14.82 3.84
CA CYS A 205 1.06 13.49 4.31
C CYS A 205 1.38 13.47 5.81
N LEU A 206 2.10 14.47 6.31
CA LEU A 206 2.42 14.59 7.74
C LEU A 206 1.19 14.87 8.61
N ALA A 207 0.22 15.66 8.11
CA ALA A 207 -1.03 15.92 8.80
C ALA A 207 -1.88 14.64 8.92
N GLU A 208 -2.03 13.89 7.84
CA GLU A 208 -2.77 12.62 7.82
C GLU A 208 -2.10 11.54 8.69
N GLN A 209 -0.77 11.47 8.68
CA GLN A 209 -0.04 10.59 9.59
C GLN A 209 -0.33 10.91 11.06
N ARG A 210 -0.29 12.20 11.44
CA ARG A 210 -0.62 12.63 12.81
C ARG A 210 -2.05 12.31 13.18
N ARG A 211 -3.00 12.48 12.24
CA ARG A 211 -4.41 12.12 12.42
C ARG A 211 -4.58 10.62 12.68
N ALA A 212 -3.96 9.79 11.85
CA ALA A 212 -4.00 8.33 11.99
C ALA A 212 -3.42 7.86 13.33
N LEU A 213 -2.32 8.48 13.80
CA LEU A 213 -1.71 8.17 15.10
C LEU A 213 -2.63 8.53 16.28
N ARG A 214 -3.31 9.70 16.23
CA ARG A 214 -4.27 10.12 17.27
C ARG A 214 -5.46 9.14 17.37
N THR A 215 -6.00 8.71 16.22
CA THR A 215 -7.10 7.73 16.19
C THR A 215 -6.67 6.37 16.78
N LYS A 216 -5.43 5.93 16.53
CA LYS A 216 -4.90 4.68 17.11
C LYS A 216 -4.74 4.76 18.62
N VAL A 217 -4.30 5.91 19.17
CA VAL A 217 -4.17 6.12 20.62
C VAL A 217 -5.55 6.09 21.29
N GLN A 218 -6.55 6.77 20.72
CA GLN A 218 -7.91 6.77 21.26
C GLN A 218 -8.56 5.36 21.28
N ILE A 219 -8.25 4.50 20.30
CA ILE A 219 -8.75 3.11 20.29
C ILE A 219 -8.02 2.24 21.33
N ALA A 220 -6.76 2.52 21.62
CA ALA A 220 -6.00 1.79 22.63
C ALA A 220 -6.45 2.11 24.08
N ASP A 221 -7.00 3.30 24.31
CA ASP A 221 -7.50 3.73 25.62
C ASP A 221 -8.94 3.21 25.93
N PHE A 222 -9.59 2.53 24.97
CA PHE A 222 -10.93 1.94 25.13
C PHE A 222 -10.95 0.40 25.30
N ASN A 223 -9.78 -0.25 25.60
CA ASN A 223 -9.71 -1.70 25.88
C ASN A 223 -9.15 -1.96 27.27
#